data_82954192cd2a608548ed2bfe3886307e
#
_entry.id   82954192cd2a608548ed2bfe3886307e
#
_cell.length_a   1.000
_cell.length_b   1.000
_cell.length_c   1.000
_cell.angle_alpha   90.00
_cell.angle_beta   90.00
_cell.angle_gamma   90.00
#
_symmetry.space_group_name_H-M   'P 1'
#
loop_
_entity.id
_entity.type
_entity.pdbx_description
1 polymer ?
#
loop_
_entity_poly.entity_id
_entity_poly.type
_entity_poly.pdbx_seq_one_letter_code
_entity_poly.pdbx_strand_id
1 'polypeptide(L)'
;MKIKKQTQSKNAEQLLKMAGLDSDTIAELEFWGYFRAPASKGRHLAVPGGLVQHSINVTTRLVALTKALRLKWPRPESPYLVGMLHDVVKVRSYIVDKTATTDASAPKYIYAPSVYGGHGAASVMMVTSELQVSLSPEEALAIRWHMGAFGLAGDELKEYDCALKAFPALLIATHTADMLAANVDERGQRGM
;
A
#
# COMPACT_ATOMS: atom_id res chain seq x y z
N MET A 1 -24.49 3.17 -2.35
CA MET A 1 -23.10 3.27 -2.82
C MET A 1 -22.37 4.54 -2.34
N LYS A 2 -22.96 5.73 -2.45
CA LYS A 2 -22.34 7.01 -1.98
C LYS A 2 -21.94 7.02 -0.50
N ILE A 3 -22.77 6.51 0.41
CA ILE A 3 -22.52 6.49 1.87
C ILE A 3 -21.31 5.62 2.24
N LYS A 4 -21.15 4.45 1.62
CA LYS A 4 -19.98 3.57 1.86
C LYS A 4 -18.66 4.23 1.40
N LYS A 5 -18.64 4.92 0.26
CA LYS A 5 -17.46 5.64 -0.23
C LYS A 5 -17.06 6.80 0.69
N GLN A 6 -18.05 7.54 1.20
CA GLN A 6 -17.78 8.67 2.12
C GLN A 6 -17.25 8.19 3.48
N THR A 7 -17.76 7.07 3.99
CA THR A 7 -17.24 6.44 5.22
C THR A 7 -15.82 5.91 5.03
N GLN A 8 -15.53 5.28 3.89
CA GLN A 8 -14.20 4.80 3.54
C GLN A 8 -13.18 5.95 3.47
N SER A 9 -13.51 7.06 2.80
CA SER A 9 -12.64 8.23 2.70
C SER A 9 -12.33 8.83 4.07
N LYS A 10 -13.33 9.02 4.93
CA LYS A 10 -13.14 9.54 6.30
C LYS A 10 -12.26 8.62 7.15
N ASN A 11 -12.42 7.30 7.04
CA ASN A 11 -11.58 6.33 7.74
C ASN A 11 -10.14 6.41 7.25
N ALA A 12 -9.93 6.48 5.93
CA ALA A 12 -8.60 6.62 5.34
C ALA A 12 -7.91 7.91 5.80
N GLU A 13 -8.60 9.06 5.75
CA GLU A 13 -8.05 10.33 6.22
C GLU A 13 -7.65 10.28 7.70
N GLN A 14 -8.45 9.62 8.54
CA GLN A 14 -8.11 9.42 9.94
C GLN A 14 -6.83 8.60 10.09
N LEU A 15 -6.69 7.50 9.35
CA LEU A 15 -5.50 6.65 9.39
C LEU A 15 -4.25 7.38 8.84
N LEU A 16 -4.41 8.20 7.80
CA LEU A 16 -3.32 9.03 7.27
C LEU A 16 -2.85 10.08 8.29
N LYS A 17 -3.78 10.69 9.05
CA LYS A 17 -3.44 11.57 10.17
C LYS A 17 -2.73 10.80 11.30
N MET A 18 -3.16 9.59 11.61
CA MET A 18 -2.47 8.70 12.56
C MET A 18 -1.09 8.25 12.04
N ALA A 19 -0.87 8.25 10.76
CA ALA A 19 0.43 8.06 10.12
C ALA A 19 1.35 9.30 10.19
N GLY A 20 0.88 10.40 10.79
CA GLY A 20 1.63 11.64 10.95
C GLY A 20 1.60 12.56 9.72
N LEU A 21 0.69 12.31 8.76
CA LEU A 21 0.58 13.16 7.57
C LEU A 21 -0.28 14.39 7.85
N ASP A 22 0.20 15.54 7.39
CA ASP A 22 -0.56 16.78 7.43
C ASP A 22 -1.62 16.88 6.34
N SER A 23 -2.41 17.95 6.38
CA SER A 23 -3.50 18.16 5.45
C SER A 23 -3.03 18.38 4.00
N ASP A 24 -1.87 18.98 3.81
CA ASP A 24 -1.32 19.27 2.48
C ASP A 24 -0.83 17.98 1.81
N THR A 25 -0.14 17.13 2.56
CA THR A 25 0.27 15.80 2.09
C THR A 25 -0.94 14.90 1.76
N ILE A 26 -2.01 14.96 2.57
CA ILE A 26 -3.25 14.24 2.28
C ILE A 26 -3.93 14.78 1.01
N ALA A 27 -3.94 16.09 0.82
CA ALA A 27 -4.48 16.71 -0.40
C ALA A 27 -3.65 16.32 -1.65
N GLU A 28 -2.33 16.21 -1.52
CA GLU A 28 -1.46 15.71 -2.60
C GLU A 28 -1.78 14.25 -2.96
N LEU A 29 -1.99 13.39 -1.98
CA LEU A 29 -2.44 12.00 -2.22
C LEU A 29 -3.81 11.97 -2.93
N GLU A 30 -4.73 12.86 -2.59
CA GLU A 30 -6.01 12.98 -3.27
C GLU A 30 -5.84 13.45 -4.72
N PHE A 31 -4.99 14.45 -4.96
CA PHE A 31 -4.64 14.93 -6.28
C PHE A 31 -4.05 13.80 -7.15
N TRP A 32 -3.15 12.98 -6.62
CA TRP A 32 -2.62 11.81 -7.32
C TRP A 32 -3.67 10.74 -7.62
N GLY A 33 -4.83 10.79 -6.98
CA GLY A 33 -5.89 9.83 -7.17
C GLY A 33 -5.83 8.62 -6.24
N TYR A 34 -5.12 8.69 -5.11
CA TYR A 34 -4.98 7.63 -4.12
C TYR A 34 -6.32 7.04 -3.67
N PHE A 35 -7.33 7.90 -3.46
CA PHE A 35 -8.67 7.49 -3.06
C PHE A 35 -9.52 6.89 -4.21
N ARG A 36 -8.99 6.88 -5.44
CA ARG A 36 -9.69 6.40 -6.64
C ARG A 36 -9.00 5.23 -7.34
N ALA A 37 -7.70 5.07 -7.11
CA ALA A 37 -6.89 4.04 -7.76
C ALA A 37 -7.35 2.62 -7.37
N PRO A 38 -7.22 1.60 -8.25
CA PRO A 38 -7.43 0.20 -7.91
C PRO A 38 -6.24 -0.37 -7.16
N ALA A 39 -6.45 -1.43 -6.37
CA ALA A 39 -5.36 -2.15 -5.69
C ALA A 39 -4.61 -3.10 -6.62
N SER A 40 -5.25 -3.56 -7.69
CA SER A 40 -4.67 -4.50 -8.66
C SER A 40 -5.29 -4.35 -10.04
N LYS A 41 -4.67 -4.98 -11.05
CA LYS A 41 -5.21 -5.05 -12.42
C LYS A 41 -6.51 -5.86 -12.51
N GLY A 42 -6.63 -6.95 -11.75
CA GLY A 42 -7.74 -7.89 -11.89
C GLY A 42 -7.81 -8.98 -10.83
N ARG A 43 -7.03 -8.83 -9.75
CA ARG A 43 -7.03 -9.79 -8.62
C ARG A 43 -7.98 -9.31 -7.52
N HIS A 44 -7.47 -8.75 -6.43
CA HIS A 44 -8.24 -8.20 -5.33
C HIS A 44 -8.48 -6.70 -5.56
N LEU A 45 -9.65 -6.20 -5.22
CA LEU A 45 -10.01 -4.78 -5.26
C LEU A 45 -9.60 -4.06 -6.57
N ALA A 46 -9.79 -4.73 -7.72
CA ALA A 46 -9.59 -4.16 -9.07
C ALA A 46 -10.76 -3.22 -9.43
N VAL A 47 -11.07 -2.28 -8.55
CA VAL A 47 -12.20 -1.35 -8.62
C VAL A 47 -11.77 0.05 -8.19
N PRO A 48 -12.49 1.11 -8.60
CA PRO A 48 -12.21 2.46 -8.10
C PRO A 48 -12.26 2.54 -6.58
N GLY A 49 -11.18 3.06 -5.95
CA GLY A 49 -11.01 3.13 -4.50
C GLY A 49 -10.47 1.83 -3.89
N GLY A 50 -10.10 0.85 -4.71
CA GLY A 50 -9.53 -0.41 -4.25
C GLY A 50 -8.21 -0.23 -3.50
N LEU A 51 -7.32 0.66 -3.97
CA LEU A 51 -6.03 0.93 -3.33
C LEU A 51 -6.22 1.42 -1.89
N VAL A 52 -7.02 2.43 -1.67
CA VAL A 52 -7.25 2.96 -0.33
C VAL A 52 -7.92 1.94 0.58
N GLN A 53 -8.82 1.09 0.08
CA GLN A 53 -9.41 0.01 0.86
C GLN A 53 -8.37 -1.03 1.26
N HIS A 54 -7.52 -1.44 0.33
CA HIS A 54 -6.40 -2.33 0.61
C HIS A 54 -5.46 -1.75 1.68
N SER A 55 -5.05 -0.50 1.54
CA SER A 55 -4.21 0.17 2.53
C SER A 55 -4.84 0.23 3.92
N ILE A 56 -6.16 0.47 4.03
CA ILE A 56 -6.90 0.39 5.30
C ILE A 56 -6.82 -1.01 5.89
N ASN A 57 -7.06 -2.05 5.07
CA ASN A 57 -7.02 -3.43 5.52
C ASN A 57 -5.62 -3.82 6.02
N VAL A 58 -4.57 -3.51 5.23
CA VAL A 58 -3.18 -3.74 5.61
C VAL A 58 -2.81 -3.01 6.90
N THR A 59 -3.17 -1.74 7.03
CA THR A 59 -2.93 -0.95 8.24
C THR A 59 -3.59 -1.57 9.45
N THR A 60 -4.85 -1.99 9.32
CA THR A 60 -5.59 -2.64 10.40
C THR A 60 -4.91 -3.93 10.87
N ARG A 61 -4.44 -4.76 9.92
CA ARG A 61 -3.71 -5.99 10.22
C ARG A 61 -2.35 -5.70 10.84
N LEU A 62 -1.59 -4.73 10.31
CA LEU A 62 -0.27 -4.38 10.80
C LEU A 62 -0.32 -3.81 12.22
N VAL A 63 -1.30 -2.96 12.52
CA VAL A 63 -1.53 -2.44 13.88
C VAL A 63 -1.88 -3.57 14.85
N ALA A 64 -2.73 -4.51 14.44
CA ALA A 64 -3.08 -5.68 15.24
C ALA A 64 -1.86 -6.58 15.51
N LEU A 65 -1.06 -6.88 14.49
CA LEU A 65 0.19 -7.64 14.62
C LEU A 65 1.21 -6.90 15.50
N THR A 66 1.34 -5.60 15.33
CA THR A 66 2.21 -4.75 16.16
C THR A 66 1.87 -4.91 17.64
N LYS A 67 0.59 -4.84 17.98
CA LYS A 67 0.13 -5.00 19.37
C LYS A 67 0.32 -6.43 19.87
N ALA A 68 -0.10 -7.43 19.10
CA ALA A 68 -0.05 -8.84 19.51
C ALA A 68 1.38 -9.34 19.72
N LEU A 69 2.30 -8.95 18.85
CA LEU A 69 3.71 -9.36 18.87
C LEU A 69 4.61 -8.37 19.62
N ARG A 70 4.04 -7.27 20.14
CA ARG A 70 4.78 -6.19 20.84
C ARG A 70 5.95 -5.67 20.00
N LEU A 71 5.71 -5.46 18.69
CA LEU A 71 6.74 -4.98 17.78
C LEU A 71 7.23 -3.59 18.18
N LYS A 72 8.52 -3.36 18.00
CA LYS A 72 9.18 -2.08 18.30
C LYS A 72 9.44 -1.33 16.99
N TRP A 73 8.59 -0.41 16.67
CA TRP A 73 8.77 0.53 15.58
C TRP A 73 9.57 1.76 16.04
N PRO A 74 10.22 2.49 15.13
CA PRO A 74 10.94 3.72 15.47
C PRO A 74 10.07 4.81 16.12
N ARG A 75 8.79 4.85 15.71
CA ARG A 75 7.79 5.80 16.23
C ARG A 75 6.39 5.15 16.25
N PRO A 76 5.46 5.67 17.08
CA PRO A 76 4.11 5.13 17.20
C PRO A 76 3.30 5.17 15.89
N GLU A 77 3.60 6.13 15.02
CA GLU A 77 2.95 6.34 13.72
C GLU A 77 3.37 5.31 12.67
N SER A 78 4.54 4.66 12.82
CA SER A 78 5.14 3.77 11.82
C SER A 78 4.20 2.72 11.26
N PRO A 79 3.44 1.93 12.05
CA PRO A 79 2.55 0.92 11.46
C PRO A 79 1.43 1.51 10.62
N TYR A 80 0.97 2.73 10.93
CA TYR A 80 0.00 3.45 10.12
C TYR A 80 0.64 3.98 8.82
N LEU A 81 1.83 4.58 8.94
CA LEU A 81 2.57 5.12 7.81
C LEU A 81 2.91 4.03 6.79
N VAL A 82 3.51 2.93 7.27
CA VAL A 82 3.87 1.79 6.42
C VAL A 82 2.61 1.18 5.80
N GLY A 83 1.58 0.90 6.58
CA GLY A 83 0.35 0.29 6.08
C GLY A 83 -0.39 1.14 5.06
N MET A 84 -0.49 2.46 5.28
CA MET A 84 -1.19 3.36 4.35
C MET A 84 -0.40 3.62 3.07
N LEU A 85 0.94 3.64 3.10
CA LEU A 85 1.75 4.10 1.97
C LEU A 85 2.57 3.00 1.27
N HIS A 86 2.54 1.72 1.74
CA HIS A 86 3.37 0.64 1.16
C HIS A 86 3.20 0.48 -0.36
N ASP A 87 2.02 0.75 -0.85
CA ASP A 87 1.60 0.55 -2.24
C ASP A 87 1.23 1.86 -2.97
N VAL A 88 1.66 3.02 -2.47
CA VAL A 88 1.26 4.32 -3.02
C VAL A 88 1.57 4.47 -4.51
N VAL A 89 2.62 3.83 -5.02
CA VAL A 89 2.96 3.83 -6.45
C VAL A 89 1.83 3.31 -7.34
N LYS A 90 0.91 2.52 -6.80
CA LYS A 90 -0.22 1.97 -7.56
C LYS A 90 -1.17 3.05 -8.10
N VAL A 91 -1.12 4.29 -7.58
CA VAL A 91 -1.83 5.44 -8.18
C VAL A 91 -1.44 5.67 -9.64
N ARG A 92 -0.22 5.26 -10.04
CA ARG A 92 0.31 5.41 -11.40
C ARG A 92 0.48 4.07 -12.13
N SER A 93 0.38 2.94 -11.42
CA SER A 93 0.65 1.62 -11.98
C SER A 93 -0.53 1.03 -12.76
N TYR A 94 -1.73 1.55 -12.55
CA TYR A 94 -2.94 1.03 -13.21
C TYR A 94 -3.71 2.14 -13.88
N ILE A 95 -3.78 2.07 -15.21
CA ILE A 95 -4.55 3.00 -16.03
C ILE A 95 -5.79 2.31 -16.61
N VAL A 96 -6.87 3.06 -16.79
CA VAL A 96 -8.10 2.51 -17.35
C VAL A 96 -7.86 2.13 -18.81
N ASP A 97 -8.13 0.87 -19.16
CA ASP A 97 -8.16 0.41 -20.54
C ASP A 97 -9.45 0.90 -21.20
N LYS A 98 -9.34 2.00 -21.93
CA LYS A 98 -10.49 2.60 -22.64
C LYS A 98 -11.07 1.72 -23.73
N THR A 99 -10.28 0.76 -24.25
CA THR A 99 -10.70 -0.14 -25.32
C THR A 99 -11.52 -1.32 -24.80
N ALA A 100 -11.21 -1.79 -23.59
CA ALA A 100 -11.89 -2.93 -22.94
C ALA A 100 -12.93 -2.51 -21.90
N THR A 101 -12.99 -1.20 -21.54
CA THR A 101 -13.96 -0.68 -20.56
C THR A 101 -15.23 -0.28 -21.27
N THR A 102 -16.30 -1.09 -21.08
CA THR A 102 -17.65 -0.81 -21.58
C THR A 102 -18.55 -0.15 -20.54
N ASP A 103 -18.20 -0.27 -19.25
CA ASP A 103 -18.91 0.29 -18.12
C ASP A 103 -17.94 1.05 -17.21
N ALA A 104 -18.18 2.35 -17.03
CA ALA A 104 -17.36 3.21 -16.19
C ALA A 104 -17.45 2.85 -14.67
N SER A 105 -18.47 2.11 -14.25
CA SER A 105 -18.59 1.63 -12.86
C SER A 105 -17.76 0.36 -12.60
N ALA A 106 -17.35 -0.36 -13.66
CA ALA A 106 -16.53 -1.56 -13.63
C ALA A 106 -15.37 -1.47 -14.65
N PRO A 107 -14.47 -0.49 -14.50
CA PRO A 107 -13.41 -0.27 -15.47
C PRO A 107 -12.44 -1.46 -15.51
N LYS A 108 -11.91 -1.74 -16.70
CA LYS A 108 -10.77 -2.64 -16.87
C LYS A 108 -9.48 -1.83 -16.76
N TYR A 109 -8.44 -2.45 -16.23
CA TYR A 109 -7.16 -1.78 -16.02
C TYR A 109 -6.04 -2.49 -16.76
N ILE A 110 -5.10 -1.71 -17.28
CA ILE A 110 -3.81 -2.19 -17.79
C ILE A 110 -2.70 -1.72 -16.86
N TYR A 111 -1.63 -2.52 -16.80
CA TYR A 111 -0.47 -2.20 -15.98
C TYR A 111 0.47 -1.26 -16.72
N ALA A 112 0.84 -0.17 -16.05
CA ALA A 112 1.90 0.74 -16.46
C ALA A 112 3.09 0.55 -15.50
N PRO A 113 4.24 0.04 -15.96
CA PRO A 113 5.38 -0.22 -15.08
C PRO A 113 5.96 1.09 -14.54
N SER A 114 6.42 1.05 -13.28
CA SER A 114 7.15 2.16 -12.67
C SER A 114 8.55 2.27 -13.22
N VAL A 115 9.04 3.50 -13.39
CA VAL A 115 10.44 3.79 -13.75
C VAL A 115 11.43 3.56 -12.59
N TYR A 116 10.90 3.43 -11.36
CA TYR A 116 11.71 3.27 -10.14
C TYR A 116 11.96 1.79 -9.74
N GLY A 117 11.71 0.85 -10.64
CA GLY A 117 11.85 -0.59 -10.35
C GLY A 117 10.57 -1.18 -9.72
N GLY A 118 10.72 -2.20 -8.86
CA GLY A 118 9.61 -2.88 -8.22
C GLY A 118 8.73 -1.93 -7.37
N HIS A 119 7.44 -2.25 -7.23
CA HIS A 119 6.49 -1.31 -6.64
C HIS A 119 6.79 -0.95 -5.17
N GLY A 120 7.42 -1.80 -4.37
CA GLY A 120 7.86 -1.42 -3.03
C GLY A 120 8.95 -0.34 -3.06
N ALA A 121 10.00 -0.50 -3.89
CA ALA A 121 11.04 0.52 -4.06
C ALA A 121 10.46 1.82 -4.63
N ALA A 122 9.57 1.71 -5.61
CA ALA A 122 8.89 2.85 -6.20
C ALA A 122 8.00 3.60 -5.18
N SER A 123 7.32 2.87 -4.28
CA SER A 123 6.55 3.49 -3.19
C SER A 123 7.46 4.27 -2.24
N VAL A 124 8.61 3.71 -1.84
CA VAL A 124 9.60 4.43 -1.01
C VAL A 124 10.05 5.72 -1.70
N MET A 125 10.39 5.67 -2.99
CA MET A 125 10.80 6.85 -3.76
C MET A 125 9.70 7.92 -3.81
N MET A 126 8.46 7.54 -4.07
CA MET A 126 7.33 8.48 -4.09
C MET A 126 7.10 9.11 -2.72
N VAL A 127 7.15 8.33 -1.64
CA VAL A 127 6.95 8.84 -0.27
C VAL A 127 8.04 9.83 0.09
N THR A 128 9.31 9.51 -0.17
CA THR A 128 10.44 10.35 0.26
C THR A 128 10.69 11.54 -0.66
N SER A 129 10.65 11.34 -1.97
CA SER A 129 11.06 12.37 -2.93
C SER A 129 9.92 13.25 -3.42
N GLU A 130 8.69 12.72 -3.49
CA GLU A 130 7.56 13.46 -4.05
C GLU A 130 6.60 13.95 -2.95
N LEU A 131 6.21 13.09 -1.98
CA LEU A 131 5.43 13.54 -0.82
C LEU A 131 6.28 14.24 0.24
N GLN A 132 7.62 14.16 0.14
CA GLN A 132 8.57 14.73 1.10
C GLN A 132 8.34 14.23 2.55
N VAL A 133 7.82 13.01 2.69
CA VAL A 133 7.62 12.36 3.98
C VAL A 133 8.88 11.60 4.37
N SER A 134 9.48 11.97 5.53
CA SER A 134 10.66 11.28 6.04
C SER A 134 10.31 9.87 6.50
N LEU A 135 11.10 8.89 6.05
CA LEU A 135 11.05 7.50 6.50
C LEU A 135 12.29 7.16 7.30
N SER A 136 12.13 6.42 8.39
CA SER A 136 13.26 5.74 9.01
C SER A 136 13.75 4.57 8.12
N PRO A 137 14.98 4.06 8.33
CA PRO A 137 15.44 2.87 7.61
C PRO A 137 14.49 1.68 7.73
N GLU A 138 13.93 1.45 8.92
CA GLU A 138 12.97 0.37 9.19
C GLU A 138 11.68 0.53 8.41
N GLU A 139 11.12 1.74 8.37
CA GLU A 139 9.90 2.06 7.61
C GLU A 139 10.14 1.90 6.11
N ALA A 140 11.25 2.43 5.61
CA ALA A 140 11.62 2.31 4.20
C ALA A 140 11.80 0.86 3.77
N LEU A 141 12.48 0.04 4.58
CA LEU A 141 12.69 -1.38 4.30
C LEU A 141 11.39 -2.18 4.42
N ALA A 142 10.53 -1.86 5.39
CA ALA A 142 9.21 -2.49 5.52
C ALA A 142 8.33 -2.19 4.29
N ILE A 143 8.33 -0.97 3.78
CA ILE A 143 7.64 -0.60 2.53
C ILE A 143 8.30 -1.30 1.32
N ARG A 144 9.64 -1.21 1.19
CA ARG A 144 10.36 -1.79 0.06
C ARG A 144 10.09 -3.28 -0.09
N TRP A 145 10.09 -4.02 1.01
CA TRP A 145 10.07 -5.47 1.03
C TRP A 145 8.73 -6.08 1.49
N HIS A 146 7.63 -5.31 1.42
CA HIS A 146 6.31 -5.81 1.86
C HIS A 146 5.84 -7.05 1.07
N MET A 147 6.31 -7.25 -0.16
CA MET A 147 6.03 -8.45 -0.95
C MET A 147 6.83 -9.69 -0.50
N GLY A 148 7.75 -9.54 0.47
CA GLY A 148 8.66 -10.62 0.85
C GLY A 148 9.61 -11.01 -0.28
N ALA A 149 10.00 -12.27 -0.34
CA ALA A 149 10.92 -12.79 -1.36
C ALA A 149 10.25 -13.08 -2.71
N PHE A 150 8.97 -12.77 -2.88
CA PHE A 150 8.22 -13.12 -4.08
C PHE A 150 8.76 -12.38 -5.32
N GLY A 151 9.23 -13.14 -6.31
CA GLY A 151 9.74 -12.60 -7.56
C GLY A 151 11.16 -12.03 -7.49
N LEU A 152 11.84 -12.08 -6.34
CA LEU A 152 13.21 -11.63 -6.19
C LEU A 152 14.20 -12.67 -6.73
N ALA A 153 15.31 -12.20 -7.30
CA ALA A 153 16.41 -13.03 -7.80
C ALA A 153 17.75 -12.29 -7.69
N GLY A 154 18.85 -13.03 -7.76
CA GLY A 154 20.19 -12.45 -7.78
C GLY A 154 20.49 -11.56 -6.59
N ASP A 155 20.92 -10.33 -6.86
CA ASP A 155 21.33 -9.39 -5.81
C ASP A 155 20.15 -8.82 -5.02
N GLU A 156 18.96 -8.68 -5.62
CA GLU A 156 17.76 -8.27 -4.88
C GLU A 156 17.41 -9.25 -3.76
N LEU A 157 17.56 -10.56 -3.99
CA LEU A 157 17.33 -11.57 -2.96
C LEU A 157 18.34 -11.46 -1.82
N LYS A 158 19.60 -11.16 -2.12
CA LYS A 158 20.64 -10.92 -1.11
C LYS A 158 20.35 -9.66 -0.30
N GLU A 159 19.91 -8.58 -0.96
CA GLU A 159 19.51 -7.34 -0.27
C GLU A 159 18.33 -7.57 0.67
N TYR A 160 17.33 -8.32 0.21
CA TYR A 160 16.19 -8.72 1.05
C TYR A 160 16.64 -9.54 2.25
N ASP A 161 17.52 -10.52 2.07
CA ASP A 161 18.07 -11.34 3.16
C ASP A 161 18.83 -10.49 4.19
N CYS A 162 19.58 -9.50 3.74
CA CYS A 162 20.26 -8.55 4.63
C CYS A 162 19.24 -7.71 5.43
N ALA A 163 18.23 -7.17 4.76
CA ALA A 163 17.17 -6.40 5.41
C ALA A 163 16.39 -7.26 6.41
N LEU A 164 16.07 -8.51 6.03
CA LEU A 164 15.37 -9.46 6.90
C LEU A 164 16.19 -9.82 8.15
N LYS A 165 17.50 -9.95 8.03
CA LYS A 165 18.39 -10.16 9.19
C LYS A 165 18.43 -8.95 10.12
N ALA A 166 18.38 -7.74 9.58
CA ALA A 166 18.43 -6.51 10.35
C ALA A 166 17.09 -6.23 11.09
N PHE A 167 15.95 -6.43 10.43
CA PHE A 167 14.63 -6.07 10.95
C PHE A 167 13.58 -7.17 10.72
N PRO A 168 13.83 -8.42 11.20
CA PRO A 168 13.01 -9.58 10.83
C PRO A 168 11.54 -9.40 11.21
N ALA A 169 11.28 -8.93 12.42
CA ALA A 169 9.92 -8.83 12.93
C ALA A 169 9.06 -7.81 12.15
N LEU A 170 9.65 -6.67 11.76
CA LEU A 170 8.92 -5.61 11.04
C LEU A 170 8.64 -5.99 9.59
N LEU A 171 9.61 -6.57 8.90
CA LEU A 171 9.45 -7.02 7.52
C LEU A 171 8.43 -8.17 7.43
N ILE A 172 8.56 -9.17 8.30
CA ILE A 172 7.61 -10.31 8.33
C ILE A 172 6.21 -9.83 8.68
N ALA A 173 6.05 -8.95 9.66
CA ALA A 173 4.74 -8.44 10.05
C ALA A 173 4.07 -7.64 8.92
N THR A 174 4.84 -6.80 8.21
CA THR A 174 4.32 -6.01 7.08
C THR A 174 3.90 -6.93 5.93
N HIS A 175 4.75 -7.88 5.54
CA HIS A 175 4.41 -8.88 4.53
C HIS A 175 3.19 -9.71 4.93
N THR A 176 3.11 -10.15 6.18
CA THR A 176 1.96 -10.92 6.70
C THR A 176 0.68 -10.09 6.68
N ALA A 177 0.74 -8.81 7.05
CA ALA A 177 -0.41 -7.91 7.03
C ALA A 177 -0.96 -7.74 5.59
N ASP A 178 -0.08 -7.54 4.62
CA ASP A 178 -0.45 -7.44 3.20
C ASP A 178 -1.08 -8.75 2.69
N MET A 179 -0.45 -9.90 2.98
CA MET A 179 -0.96 -11.22 2.61
C MET A 179 -2.33 -11.51 3.22
N LEU A 180 -2.57 -11.15 4.49
CA LEU A 180 -3.86 -11.31 5.15
C LEU A 180 -4.92 -10.39 4.52
N ALA A 181 -4.59 -9.13 4.25
CA ALA A 181 -5.49 -8.21 3.58
C ALA A 181 -5.92 -8.76 2.20
N ALA A 182 -4.95 -9.06 1.33
CA ALA A 182 -5.21 -9.48 -0.04
C ALA A 182 -5.91 -10.84 -0.16
N ASN A 183 -5.62 -11.80 0.74
CA ASN A 183 -6.07 -13.21 0.58
C ASN A 183 -7.16 -13.62 1.57
N VAL A 184 -7.39 -12.87 2.64
CA VAL A 184 -8.41 -13.17 3.65
C VAL A 184 -9.51 -12.11 3.63
N ASP A 185 -9.16 -10.84 3.86
CA ASP A 185 -10.15 -9.76 4.01
C ASP A 185 -10.83 -9.38 2.69
N GLU A 186 -10.08 -9.47 1.58
CA GLU A 186 -10.52 -9.07 0.24
C GLU A 186 -10.94 -10.26 -0.63
N ARG A 187 -10.99 -11.47 -0.03
CA ARG A 187 -11.41 -12.69 -0.70
C ARG A 187 -12.90 -12.61 -1.06
N GLY A 188 -13.21 -12.67 -2.36
CA GLY A 188 -14.58 -12.51 -2.86
C GLY A 188 -14.89 -11.11 -3.42
N GLN A 189 -14.01 -10.12 -3.22
CA GLN A 189 -14.05 -8.81 -3.89
C GLN A 189 -13.19 -8.81 -5.18
N ARG A 190 -12.92 -9.99 -5.72
CA ARG A 190 -12.34 -10.15 -7.05
C ARG A 190 -13.39 -9.67 -8.04
N GLY A 191 -13.05 -8.71 -8.89
CA GLY A 191 -13.97 -8.20 -9.90
C GLY A 191 -14.64 -9.37 -10.65
N MET A 192 -15.95 -9.48 -10.48
CA MET A 192 -16.79 -10.33 -11.31
C MET A 192 -16.83 -9.77 -12.71
#